data_7ea8d2fcb8285d302f69cf1f8268723d
#
_entry.id   7ea8d2fcb8285d302f69cf1f8268723d
#
_cell.length_a   1.000
_cell.length_b   1.000
_cell.length_c   1.000
_cell.angle_alpha   90.00
_cell.angle_beta   90.00
_cell.angle_gamma   90.00
#
_symmetry.space_group_name_H-M   'P 1'
#
loop_
_entity.id
_entity.type
_entity.pdbx_description
1 polymer ?
#
loop_
_entity_poly.entity_id
_entity_poly.type
_entity_poly.pdbx_seq_one_letter_code
_entity_poly.pdbx_strand_id
1 'polypeptide(L)'
;SVAAMTLGAFTGVPAQAGYTLNPEVKDATPALKQAAEIGVRKHETEALKNEKDKDAILVLSFGTTYKNSREKTINKTVEDIQAAHPHTKVVLAFTSHIIVDRIGQKEGIEIPTPEKALARLKEEGYTRIAITSLDVIPGMEYAYDTAIYDLYKNDFKKMVVGTPIMYWMGQEDQRDDVEEFVQALATQFPKTGKDEAVLVMAHGTPHPANAYYSVVQNRIDAANFGNVFVYSVEGWPHLDTVIPQLKAKGIKKVTLMPMMMVAGDHANNDMAGAEEDSHKSVLEKEGFTVDTYLHGLGENPAVRKMFVERANEAWDALEKQ
;
A
#
# COMPACT_ATOMS: atom_id res chain seq x y z
N SER A 1 -38.85 4.50 -10.60
CA SER A 1 -38.61 3.19 -10.00
C SER A 1 -37.09 3.01 -9.91
N VAL A 2 -36.57 3.07 -8.70
CA VAL A 2 -35.15 2.83 -8.39
C VAL A 2 -34.97 1.31 -8.46
N ALA A 3 -34.27 0.82 -9.46
CA ALA A 3 -33.86 -0.56 -9.52
C ALA A 3 -32.76 -0.76 -8.46
N ALA A 4 -33.08 -1.42 -7.38
CA ALA A 4 -32.12 -1.92 -6.43
C ALA A 4 -31.25 -2.96 -7.14
N MET A 5 -29.99 -2.63 -7.43
CA MET A 5 -29.00 -3.65 -7.79
C MET A 5 -28.70 -4.46 -6.54
N THR A 6 -29.29 -5.62 -6.47
CA THR A 6 -28.88 -6.65 -5.52
C THR A 6 -27.44 -7.04 -5.85
N LEU A 7 -26.54 -6.82 -4.89
CA LEU A 7 -25.22 -7.44 -4.92
C LEU A 7 -25.43 -8.95 -4.91
N GLY A 8 -25.40 -9.56 -6.09
CA GLY A 8 -25.29 -10.99 -6.22
C GLY A 8 -23.98 -11.42 -5.57
N ALA A 9 -24.05 -12.35 -4.63
CA ALA A 9 -22.89 -13.00 -4.10
C ALA A 9 -22.11 -13.59 -5.30
N PHE A 10 -20.97 -13.02 -5.60
CA PHE A 10 -20.04 -13.59 -6.58
C PHE A 10 -19.48 -14.88 -5.99
N THR A 11 -20.14 -16.01 -6.29
CA THR A 11 -19.49 -17.31 -6.24
C THR A 11 -18.63 -17.44 -7.51
N GLY A 12 -17.70 -16.53 -7.67
CA GLY A 12 -16.81 -16.49 -8.81
C GLY A 12 -15.49 -17.15 -8.50
N VAL A 13 -14.88 -17.73 -9.49
CA VAL A 13 -13.49 -18.16 -9.53
C VAL A 13 -12.64 -17.08 -8.87
N PRO A 14 -11.75 -17.42 -7.89
CA PRO A 14 -10.88 -16.42 -7.27
C PRO A 14 -10.15 -15.61 -8.35
N ALA A 15 -10.13 -14.29 -8.22
CA ALA A 15 -9.39 -13.43 -9.11
C ALA A 15 -7.96 -13.95 -9.24
N GLN A 16 -7.44 -14.01 -10.47
CA GLN A 16 -6.08 -14.47 -10.69
C GLN A 16 -5.11 -13.48 -10.10
N ALA A 17 -4.17 -13.96 -9.27
CA ALA A 17 -3.17 -13.14 -8.62
C ALA A 17 -2.18 -12.50 -9.62
N GLY A 18 -1.86 -13.20 -10.70
CA GLY A 18 -1.00 -12.73 -11.79
C GLY A 18 -1.76 -12.56 -13.11
N TYR A 19 -1.12 -11.92 -14.07
CA TYR A 19 -1.65 -11.78 -15.41
C TYR A 19 -1.41 -13.08 -16.21
N THR A 20 -2.42 -13.50 -16.98
CA THR A 20 -2.33 -14.68 -17.86
C THR A 20 -2.46 -14.23 -19.30
N LEU A 21 -1.51 -14.65 -20.14
CA LEU A 21 -1.57 -14.40 -21.58
C LEU A 21 -2.81 -15.04 -22.19
N ASN A 22 -3.35 -14.41 -23.25
CA ASN A 22 -4.44 -14.96 -24.03
C ASN A 22 -4.08 -16.37 -24.49
N PRO A 23 -4.98 -17.37 -24.32
CA PRO A 23 -4.72 -18.77 -24.72
C PRO A 23 -4.40 -18.96 -26.17
N GLU A 24 -4.75 -18.03 -27.08
CA GLU A 24 -4.40 -18.06 -28.47
C GLU A 24 -2.92 -17.83 -28.75
N VAL A 25 -2.18 -17.29 -27.81
CA VAL A 25 -0.74 -17.10 -27.89
C VAL A 25 -0.06 -18.47 -27.70
N LYS A 26 0.45 -19.07 -28.77
CA LYS A 26 1.06 -20.41 -28.71
C LYS A 26 2.56 -20.37 -28.41
N ASP A 27 3.28 -19.43 -28.99
CA ASP A 27 4.73 -19.34 -28.90
C ASP A 27 5.14 -17.96 -28.37
N ALA A 28 4.86 -17.74 -27.07
CA ALA A 28 5.22 -16.48 -26.43
C ALA A 28 6.74 -16.29 -26.41
N THR A 29 7.19 -15.14 -26.93
CA THR A 29 8.61 -14.77 -26.88
C THR A 29 9.04 -14.43 -25.46
N PRO A 30 10.35 -14.46 -25.14
CA PRO A 30 10.85 -14.04 -23.82
C PRO A 30 10.42 -12.61 -23.46
N ALA A 31 10.42 -11.69 -24.43
CA ALA A 31 9.98 -10.31 -24.20
C ALA A 31 8.49 -10.24 -23.82
N LEU A 32 7.64 -11.00 -24.51
CA LEU A 32 6.21 -11.03 -24.18
C LEU A 32 5.96 -11.66 -22.81
N LYS A 33 6.67 -12.72 -22.47
CA LYS A 33 6.59 -13.34 -21.13
C LYS A 33 7.00 -12.35 -20.03
N GLN A 34 8.09 -11.62 -20.23
CA GLN A 34 8.56 -10.63 -19.28
C GLN A 34 7.57 -9.46 -19.15
N ALA A 35 7.03 -8.96 -20.26
CA ALA A 35 6.02 -7.90 -20.25
C ALA A 35 4.73 -8.32 -19.52
N ALA A 36 4.39 -9.60 -19.55
CA ALA A 36 3.22 -10.15 -18.88
C ALA A 36 3.44 -10.46 -17.40
N GLU A 37 4.66 -10.30 -16.88
CA GLU A 37 4.97 -10.47 -15.45
C GLU A 37 4.50 -9.26 -14.65
N ILE A 38 3.19 -9.11 -14.52
CA ILE A 38 2.53 -8.10 -13.71
C ILE A 38 1.60 -8.77 -12.68
N GLY A 39 1.26 -8.04 -11.63
CA GLY A 39 0.55 -8.61 -10.51
C GLY A 39 1.49 -9.40 -9.60
N VAL A 40 1.02 -10.49 -9.05
CA VAL A 40 1.87 -11.40 -8.27
C VAL A 40 2.84 -12.10 -9.22
N ARG A 41 4.13 -12.02 -8.89
CA ARG A 41 5.21 -12.67 -9.67
C ARG A 41 5.76 -13.84 -8.88
N LYS A 42 6.09 -14.91 -9.57
CA LYS A 42 6.67 -16.11 -8.96
C LYS A 42 7.84 -16.62 -9.79
N HIS A 43 8.85 -17.14 -9.12
CA HIS A 43 10.03 -17.73 -9.74
C HIS A 43 10.47 -18.97 -9.00
N GLU A 44 10.74 -20.04 -9.75
CA GLU A 44 11.33 -21.27 -9.24
C GLU A 44 12.73 -21.43 -9.82
N THR A 45 13.69 -21.72 -8.94
CA THR A 45 15.10 -21.92 -9.33
C THR A 45 15.37 -23.40 -9.53
N GLU A 46 15.58 -23.79 -10.76
CA GLU A 46 15.76 -25.21 -11.17
C GLU A 46 16.91 -25.88 -10.39
N ALA A 47 18.03 -25.19 -10.21
CA ALA A 47 19.19 -25.73 -9.51
C ALA A 47 18.91 -26.06 -8.04
N LEU A 48 17.87 -25.50 -7.45
CA LEU A 48 17.51 -25.68 -6.03
C LEU A 48 16.24 -26.51 -5.82
N LYS A 49 15.69 -27.10 -6.88
CA LYS A 49 14.41 -27.82 -6.84
C LYS A 49 14.32 -28.97 -5.84
N ASN A 50 15.47 -29.58 -5.49
CA ASN A 50 15.53 -30.72 -4.58
C ASN A 50 15.72 -30.29 -3.12
N GLU A 51 15.86 -29.01 -2.83
CA GLU A 51 15.90 -28.53 -1.46
C GLU A 51 14.56 -28.78 -0.76
N LYS A 52 14.63 -29.09 0.53
CA LYS A 52 13.43 -29.27 1.35
C LYS A 52 12.70 -27.93 1.52
N ASP A 53 11.38 -27.95 1.40
CA ASP A 53 10.55 -26.77 1.60
C ASP A 53 10.63 -26.28 3.05
N LYS A 54 11.04 -25.04 3.23
CA LYS A 54 10.98 -24.31 4.48
C LYS A 54 10.61 -22.85 4.13
N ASP A 55 9.42 -22.43 4.55
CA ASP A 55 8.76 -21.25 4.02
C ASP A 55 8.75 -20.10 5.01
N ALA A 56 8.87 -18.88 4.50
CA ALA A 56 8.74 -17.65 5.27
C ALA A 56 7.99 -16.59 4.48
N ILE A 57 7.37 -15.66 5.21
CA ILE A 57 6.79 -14.43 4.67
C ILE A 57 7.73 -13.28 5.04
N LEU A 58 8.15 -12.51 4.04
CA LEU A 58 8.91 -11.28 4.23
C LEU A 58 8.00 -10.09 3.94
N VAL A 59 7.75 -9.29 4.98
CA VAL A 59 6.95 -8.06 4.88
C VAL A 59 7.88 -6.89 4.69
N LEU A 60 7.73 -6.17 3.58
CA LEU A 60 8.51 -4.98 3.26
C LEU A 60 7.69 -3.71 3.50
N SER A 61 8.28 -2.76 4.20
CA SER A 61 7.74 -1.44 4.43
C SER A 61 8.86 -0.41 4.30
N PHE A 62 8.51 0.81 3.88
CA PHE A 62 9.47 1.91 3.89
C PHE A 62 9.98 2.18 5.32
N GLY A 63 9.07 2.12 6.29
CA GLY A 63 9.38 2.33 7.70
C GLY A 63 9.09 3.74 8.18
N THR A 64 9.23 3.94 9.48
CA THR A 64 9.13 5.25 10.13
C THR A 64 9.93 5.26 11.43
N THR A 65 10.50 6.41 11.76
CA THR A 65 11.16 6.65 13.06
C THR A 65 10.17 7.03 14.17
N TYR A 66 8.93 7.33 13.84
CA TYR A 66 7.87 7.67 14.80
C TYR A 66 7.35 6.38 15.46
N LYS A 67 7.90 6.08 16.64
CA LYS A 67 7.63 4.83 17.36
C LYS A 67 6.15 4.57 17.59
N ASN A 68 5.42 5.57 18.09
CA ASN A 68 4.00 5.42 18.39
C ASN A 68 3.18 5.08 17.13
N SER A 69 3.40 5.82 16.05
CA SER A 69 2.75 5.52 14.76
C SER A 69 3.15 4.15 14.21
N ARG A 70 4.44 3.82 14.27
CA ARG A 70 4.96 2.52 13.81
C ARG A 70 4.26 1.35 14.51
N GLU A 71 4.12 1.43 15.83
CA GLU A 71 3.48 0.38 16.63
C GLU A 71 2.00 0.20 16.28
N LYS A 72 1.29 1.29 16.04
CA LYS A 72 -0.15 1.29 15.71
C LYS A 72 -0.46 0.92 14.26
N THR A 73 0.50 1.05 13.37
CA THR A 73 0.31 0.87 11.93
C THR A 73 1.07 -0.32 11.39
N ILE A 74 2.37 -0.19 11.18
CA ILE A 74 3.21 -1.25 10.60
C ILE A 74 3.21 -2.50 11.48
N ASN A 75 3.52 -2.35 12.75
CA ASN A 75 3.63 -3.48 13.67
C ASN A 75 2.27 -4.19 13.82
N LYS A 76 1.19 -3.42 13.92
CA LYS A 76 -0.16 -3.97 14.01
C LYS A 76 -0.53 -4.76 12.75
N THR A 77 -0.17 -4.27 11.58
CA THR A 77 -0.41 -4.97 10.32
C THR A 77 0.41 -6.27 10.24
N VAL A 78 1.67 -6.24 10.66
CA VAL A 78 2.50 -7.45 10.74
C VAL A 78 1.92 -8.46 11.73
N GLU A 79 1.40 -8.02 12.87
CA GLU A 79 0.70 -8.88 13.82
C GLU A 79 -0.53 -9.55 13.18
N ASP A 80 -1.31 -8.80 12.41
CA ASP A 80 -2.49 -9.32 11.72
C ASP A 80 -2.09 -10.36 10.65
N ILE A 81 -1.00 -10.14 9.93
CA ILE A 81 -0.43 -11.11 8.98
C ILE A 81 0.05 -12.37 9.71
N GLN A 82 0.77 -12.19 10.82
CA GLN A 82 1.23 -13.32 11.63
C GLN A 82 0.05 -14.14 12.17
N ALA A 83 -1.02 -13.47 12.61
CA ALA A 83 -2.22 -14.16 13.09
C ALA A 83 -2.92 -15.00 12.00
N ALA A 84 -2.86 -14.54 10.75
CA ALA A 84 -3.37 -15.29 9.60
C ALA A 84 -2.47 -16.48 9.22
N HIS A 85 -1.20 -16.46 9.64
CA HIS A 85 -0.20 -17.48 9.37
C HIS A 85 0.55 -17.86 10.67
N PRO A 86 -0.15 -18.47 11.65
CA PRO A 86 0.38 -18.61 13.03
C PRO A 86 1.57 -19.55 13.15
N HIS A 87 1.78 -20.44 12.18
CA HIS A 87 2.86 -21.41 12.17
C HIS A 87 3.98 -21.06 11.17
N THR A 88 3.92 -19.88 10.60
CA THR A 88 4.84 -19.44 9.57
C THR A 88 5.79 -18.38 10.12
N LYS A 89 7.05 -18.43 9.73
CA LYS A 89 8.02 -17.36 10.00
C LYS A 89 7.62 -16.10 9.23
N VAL A 90 7.33 -15.02 9.94
CA VAL A 90 7.04 -13.71 9.36
C VAL A 90 8.13 -12.74 9.80
N VAL A 91 8.79 -12.09 8.85
CA VAL A 91 9.88 -11.15 9.09
C VAL A 91 9.51 -9.79 8.51
N LEU A 92 9.69 -8.73 9.28
CA LEU A 92 9.56 -7.35 8.83
C LEU A 92 10.92 -6.80 8.45
N ALA A 93 11.00 -6.14 7.30
CA ALA A 93 12.18 -5.38 6.88
C ALA A 93 11.77 -3.99 6.39
N PHE A 94 12.64 -3.01 6.62
CA PHE A 94 12.45 -1.65 6.14
C PHE A 94 13.33 -1.36 4.94
N THR A 95 12.75 -0.77 3.90
CA THR A 95 13.47 -0.41 2.68
C THR A 95 14.28 0.88 2.83
N SER A 96 13.90 1.77 3.75
CA SER A 96 14.67 2.98 4.04
C SER A 96 15.84 2.67 4.97
N HIS A 97 17.05 2.65 4.42
CA HIS A 97 18.28 2.43 5.20
C HIS A 97 18.50 3.55 6.24
N ILE A 98 18.11 4.77 5.93
CA ILE A 98 18.19 5.91 6.85
C ILE A 98 17.33 5.66 8.09
N ILE A 99 16.09 5.17 7.89
CA ILE A 99 15.17 4.86 8.99
C ILE A 99 15.72 3.71 9.83
N VAL A 100 16.22 2.65 9.20
CA VAL A 100 16.83 1.52 9.90
C VAL A 100 17.96 2.00 10.82
N ASP A 101 18.87 2.84 10.31
CA ASP A 101 19.99 3.38 11.07
C ASP A 101 19.53 4.27 12.22
N ARG A 102 18.57 5.15 11.97
CA ARG A 102 18.02 6.05 13.01
C ARG A 102 17.32 5.30 14.13
N ILE A 103 16.55 4.27 13.83
CA ILE A 103 15.90 3.43 14.83
C ILE A 103 16.95 2.71 15.67
N GLY A 104 17.98 2.15 15.04
CA GLY A 104 19.09 1.52 15.73
C GLY A 104 19.79 2.45 16.71
N GLN A 105 20.04 3.69 16.30
CA GLN A 105 20.71 4.70 17.13
C GLN A 105 19.83 5.19 18.27
N LYS A 106 18.55 5.46 18.00
CA LYS A 106 17.63 6.08 18.98
C LYS A 106 17.01 5.08 19.95
N GLU A 107 16.68 3.87 19.48
CA GLU A 107 15.91 2.90 20.24
C GLU A 107 16.69 1.63 20.55
N GLY A 108 17.85 1.42 19.93
CA GLY A 108 18.62 0.19 20.07
C GLY A 108 17.93 -1.03 19.50
N ILE A 109 16.94 -0.84 18.63
CA ILE A 109 16.18 -1.91 17.97
C ILE A 109 16.74 -2.13 16.58
N GLU A 110 16.98 -3.39 16.23
CA GLU A 110 17.39 -3.76 14.89
C GLU A 110 16.19 -4.21 14.08
N ILE A 111 15.84 -3.42 13.03
CA ILE A 111 14.94 -3.84 11.96
C ILE A 111 15.80 -4.02 10.73
N PRO A 112 15.83 -5.22 10.11
CA PRO A 112 16.72 -5.46 8.99
C PRO A 112 16.27 -4.70 7.74
N THR A 113 17.23 -4.46 6.84
CA THR A 113 16.94 -4.15 5.44
C THR A 113 16.46 -5.41 4.72
N PRO A 114 15.81 -5.31 3.55
CA PRO A 114 15.40 -6.50 2.80
C PRO A 114 16.54 -7.45 2.50
N GLU A 115 17.70 -6.92 2.12
CA GLU A 115 18.91 -7.70 1.81
C GLU A 115 19.40 -8.50 3.02
N LYS A 116 19.44 -7.86 4.19
CA LYS A 116 19.84 -8.54 5.45
C LYS A 116 18.81 -9.58 5.86
N ALA A 117 17.53 -9.27 5.72
CA ALA A 117 16.47 -10.22 6.05
C ALA A 117 16.56 -11.49 5.20
N LEU A 118 16.76 -11.34 3.90
CA LEU A 118 16.91 -12.46 2.98
C LEU A 118 18.18 -13.28 3.27
N ALA A 119 19.32 -12.61 3.55
CA ALA A 119 20.55 -13.29 3.92
C ALA A 119 20.37 -14.14 5.19
N ARG A 120 19.70 -13.61 6.20
CA ARG A 120 19.41 -14.33 7.45
C ARG A 120 18.46 -15.49 7.24
N LEU A 121 17.41 -15.30 6.45
CA LEU A 121 16.46 -16.37 6.14
C LEU A 121 17.16 -17.53 5.42
N LYS A 122 18.04 -17.23 4.45
CA LYS A 122 18.83 -18.23 3.76
C LYS A 122 19.75 -18.98 4.70
N GLU A 123 20.47 -18.27 5.56
CA GLU A 123 21.36 -18.85 6.58
C GLU A 123 20.59 -19.75 7.56
N GLU A 124 19.38 -19.40 7.92
CA GLU A 124 18.50 -20.20 8.79
C GLU A 124 17.84 -21.37 8.07
N GLY A 125 18.11 -21.57 6.78
CA GLY A 125 17.64 -22.69 5.99
C GLY A 125 16.28 -22.53 5.33
N TYR A 126 15.74 -21.32 5.30
CA TYR A 126 14.51 -21.06 4.56
C TYR A 126 14.78 -21.12 3.06
N THR A 127 13.94 -21.84 2.34
CA THR A 127 14.12 -22.14 0.91
C THR A 127 13.08 -21.49 0.02
N ARG A 128 11.91 -21.14 0.57
CA ARG A 128 10.84 -20.50 -0.20
C ARG A 128 10.36 -19.25 0.54
N ILE A 129 10.29 -18.14 -0.19
CA ILE A 129 9.97 -16.82 0.38
C ILE A 129 8.78 -16.19 -0.35
N ALA A 130 7.74 -15.82 0.40
CA ALA A 130 6.67 -14.96 -0.07
C ALA A 130 6.94 -13.53 0.40
N ILE A 131 7.23 -12.63 -0.53
CA ILE A 131 7.39 -11.20 -0.26
C ILE A 131 6.02 -10.54 -0.38
N THR A 132 5.62 -9.82 0.66
CA THR A 132 4.44 -8.95 0.63
C THR A 132 4.85 -7.54 1.05
N SER A 133 4.19 -6.53 0.51
CA SER A 133 4.53 -5.14 0.79
C SER A 133 3.43 -4.43 1.57
N LEU A 134 3.81 -3.38 2.29
CA LEU A 134 2.87 -2.44 2.90
C LEU A 134 2.73 -1.16 2.07
N ASP A 135 2.95 -1.27 0.77
CA ASP A 135 2.80 -0.16 -0.17
C ASP A 135 1.34 0.04 -0.54
N VAL A 136 0.97 1.30 -0.75
CA VAL A 136 -0.40 1.68 -1.10
C VAL A 136 -0.62 1.63 -2.61
N ILE A 137 0.38 2.04 -3.40
CA ILE A 137 0.36 2.12 -4.86
C ILE A 137 1.62 1.45 -5.45
N PRO A 138 1.60 1.03 -6.72
CA PRO A 138 2.78 0.47 -7.37
C PRO A 138 3.75 1.58 -7.86
N GLY A 139 4.23 2.38 -6.93
CA GLY A 139 5.15 3.49 -7.18
C GLY A 139 6.63 3.12 -7.00
N MET A 140 7.43 4.14 -6.64
CA MET A 140 8.89 3.97 -6.46
C MET A 140 9.24 2.97 -5.36
N GLU A 141 8.49 2.97 -4.26
CA GLU A 141 8.75 2.04 -3.15
C GLU A 141 8.50 0.59 -3.58
N TYR A 142 7.40 0.35 -4.30
CA TYR A 142 7.12 -0.98 -4.85
C TYR A 142 8.12 -1.40 -5.91
N ALA A 143 8.64 -0.46 -6.70
CA ALA A 143 9.72 -0.73 -7.66
C ALA A 143 10.97 -1.27 -6.95
N TYR A 144 11.28 -0.78 -5.74
CA TYR A 144 12.34 -1.33 -4.91
C TYR A 144 12.04 -2.77 -4.51
N ASP A 145 10.83 -3.07 -4.08
CA ASP A 145 10.42 -4.42 -3.68
C ASP A 145 10.53 -5.42 -4.83
N THR A 146 10.12 -5.03 -6.03
CA THR A 146 10.28 -5.87 -7.22
C THR A 146 11.74 -6.02 -7.64
N ALA A 147 12.57 -5.01 -7.40
CA ALA A 147 14.02 -5.12 -7.63
C ALA A 147 14.66 -6.13 -6.66
N ILE A 148 14.26 -6.14 -5.39
CA ILE A 148 14.68 -7.15 -4.42
C ILE A 148 14.30 -8.56 -4.91
N TYR A 149 13.07 -8.74 -5.36
CA TYR A 149 12.63 -9.98 -5.96
C TYR A 149 13.52 -10.40 -7.14
N ASP A 150 13.70 -9.51 -8.11
CA ASP A 150 14.47 -9.81 -9.31
C ASP A 150 15.95 -10.17 -9.02
N LEU A 151 16.57 -9.48 -8.06
CA LEU A 151 17.97 -9.69 -7.72
C LEU A 151 18.22 -10.95 -6.88
N TYR A 152 17.25 -11.35 -6.03
CA TYR A 152 17.46 -12.43 -5.06
C TYR A 152 16.66 -13.71 -5.36
N LYS A 153 15.78 -13.72 -6.35
CA LYS A 153 14.93 -14.89 -6.65
C LYS A 153 15.70 -16.17 -6.95
N ASN A 154 16.89 -16.07 -7.52
CA ASN A 154 17.71 -17.24 -7.83
C ASN A 154 18.48 -17.82 -6.63
N ASP A 155 18.46 -17.14 -5.49
CA ASP A 155 19.09 -17.62 -4.25
C ASP A 155 18.18 -18.55 -3.45
N PHE A 156 16.91 -18.68 -3.83
CA PHE A 156 15.91 -19.48 -3.15
C PHE A 156 15.27 -20.48 -4.13
N LYS A 157 14.80 -21.61 -3.57
CA LYS A 157 14.07 -22.60 -4.35
C LYS A 157 12.85 -22.01 -5.03
N LYS A 158 12.11 -21.15 -4.32
CA LYS A 158 10.96 -20.41 -4.85
C LYS A 158 10.86 -19.05 -4.18
N MET A 159 10.56 -18.04 -4.95
CA MET A 159 10.27 -16.70 -4.47
C MET A 159 9.04 -16.13 -5.15
N VAL A 160 8.22 -15.44 -4.37
CA VAL A 160 7.02 -14.75 -4.84
C VAL A 160 7.08 -13.32 -4.34
N VAL A 161 6.61 -12.38 -5.14
CA VAL A 161 6.34 -11.01 -4.71
C VAL A 161 4.88 -10.66 -5.01
N GLY A 162 4.18 -10.20 -3.97
CA GLY A 162 2.80 -9.74 -4.07
C GLY A 162 2.67 -8.33 -4.61
N THR A 163 1.45 -7.82 -4.65
CA THR A 163 1.14 -6.45 -5.10
C THR A 163 0.94 -5.51 -3.93
N PRO A 164 1.03 -4.17 -4.15
CA PRO A 164 0.46 -3.20 -3.23
C PRO A 164 -1.03 -3.43 -3.04
N ILE A 165 -1.64 -2.75 -2.08
CA ILE A 165 -3.09 -2.88 -1.90
C ILE A 165 -3.90 -2.33 -3.07
N MET A 166 -3.43 -1.30 -3.76
CA MET A 166 -3.99 -0.86 -5.03
C MET A 166 -3.06 -1.22 -6.17
N TYR A 167 -3.52 -2.07 -7.04
CA TYR A 167 -2.81 -2.51 -8.24
C TYR A 167 -3.78 -2.66 -9.40
N TRP A 168 -4.78 -3.54 -9.28
CA TRP A 168 -5.75 -3.84 -10.31
C TRP A 168 -6.95 -2.90 -10.27
N MET A 169 -7.56 -2.65 -11.43
CA MET A 169 -8.72 -1.76 -11.58
C MET A 169 -9.94 -2.45 -12.19
N GLY A 170 -10.06 -3.76 -12.03
CA GLY A 170 -11.23 -4.51 -12.42
C GLY A 170 -11.26 -4.99 -13.87
N GLN A 171 -10.19 -4.82 -14.65
CA GLN A 171 -10.14 -5.33 -16.02
C GLN A 171 -9.73 -6.80 -16.05
N GLU A 172 -10.16 -7.52 -17.06
CA GLU A 172 -9.77 -8.91 -17.36
C GLU A 172 -9.91 -9.85 -16.16
N ASP A 173 -11.04 -9.75 -15.46
CA ASP A 173 -11.39 -10.56 -14.29
C ASP A 173 -10.47 -10.35 -13.08
N GLN A 174 -9.67 -9.28 -13.06
CA GLN A 174 -8.89 -8.90 -11.90
C GLN A 174 -9.75 -8.14 -10.88
N ARG A 175 -9.24 -8.04 -9.66
CA ARG A 175 -9.88 -7.28 -8.60
C ARG A 175 -10.03 -5.81 -8.98
N ASP A 176 -11.01 -5.13 -8.41
CA ASP A 176 -11.10 -3.67 -8.42
C ASP A 176 -10.56 -3.12 -7.09
N ASP A 177 -9.25 -3.00 -7.00
CA ASP A 177 -8.55 -2.63 -5.78
C ASP A 177 -8.84 -1.20 -5.34
N VAL A 178 -9.03 -0.30 -6.31
CA VAL A 178 -9.27 1.11 -6.00
C VAL A 178 -10.64 1.29 -5.36
N GLU A 179 -11.67 0.60 -5.87
CA GLU A 179 -12.99 0.64 -5.26
C GLU A 179 -12.97 0.07 -3.83
N GLU A 180 -12.31 -1.06 -3.64
CA GLU A 180 -12.17 -1.69 -2.32
C GLU A 180 -11.44 -0.76 -1.35
N PHE A 181 -10.34 -0.13 -1.80
CA PHE A 181 -9.59 0.82 -0.98
C PHE A 181 -10.40 2.04 -0.59
N VAL A 182 -11.14 2.62 -1.53
CA VAL A 182 -12.00 3.79 -1.26
C VAL A 182 -13.06 3.47 -0.22
N GLN A 183 -13.69 2.31 -0.31
CA GLN A 183 -14.66 1.86 0.70
C GLN A 183 -14.00 1.67 2.08
N ALA A 184 -12.81 1.10 2.12
CA ALA A 184 -12.06 0.93 3.36
C ALA A 184 -11.64 2.28 3.97
N LEU A 185 -11.11 3.18 3.15
CA LEU A 185 -10.71 4.53 3.57
C LEU A 185 -11.90 5.31 4.14
N ALA A 186 -13.05 5.22 3.49
CA ALA A 186 -14.26 5.96 3.86
C ALA A 186 -14.81 5.57 5.24
N THR A 187 -14.47 4.40 5.77
CA THR A 187 -14.88 3.99 7.12
C THR A 187 -14.39 4.96 8.20
N GLN A 188 -13.34 5.72 7.90
CA GLN A 188 -12.76 6.67 8.86
C GLN A 188 -12.93 8.13 8.44
N PHE A 189 -13.71 8.43 7.41
CA PHE A 189 -14.05 9.81 7.11
C PHE A 189 -14.87 10.43 8.23
N PRO A 190 -14.46 11.61 8.73
CA PRO A 190 -15.31 12.34 9.68
C PRO A 190 -16.62 12.73 8.98
N LYS A 191 -17.69 12.82 9.75
CA LYS A 191 -18.95 13.36 9.23
C LYS A 191 -18.80 14.84 8.95
N THR A 192 -19.20 15.27 7.77
CA THR A 192 -19.08 16.64 7.31
C THR A 192 -20.44 17.25 6.95
N GLY A 193 -20.62 18.54 7.30
CA GLY A 193 -21.73 19.36 6.83
C GLY A 193 -21.45 19.91 5.42
N LYS A 194 -22.40 20.72 4.90
CA LYS A 194 -22.30 21.29 3.54
C LYS A 194 -21.10 22.22 3.35
N ASP A 195 -20.69 22.93 4.40
CA ASP A 195 -19.58 23.86 4.39
C ASP A 195 -18.28 23.26 4.96
N GLU A 196 -18.24 21.96 5.10
CA GLU A 196 -17.11 21.21 5.60
C GLU A 196 -16.56 20.25 4.54
N ALA A 197 -15.25 20.01 4.56
CA ALA A 197 -14.58 19.09 3.66
C ALA A 197 -13.53 18.26 4.39
N VAL A 198 -13.22 17.10 3.83
CA VAL A 198 -12.07 16.27 4.19
C VAL A 198 -11.02 16.43 3.10
N LEU A 199 -9.82 16.78 3.50
CA LEU A 199 -8.65 16.82 2.62
C LEU A 199 -7.78 15.60 2.92
N VAL A 200 -7.69 14.71 1.97
CA VAL A 200 -6.95 13.45 2.09
C VAL A 200 -5.57 13.62 1.48
N MET A 201 -4.54 13.60 2.32
CA MET A 201 -3.16 13.85 1.91
C MET A 201 -2.44 12.57 1.55
N ALA A 202 -2.06 12.45 0.29
CA ALA A 202 -1.14 11.43 -0.20
C ALA A 202 0.30 11.94 -0.16
N HIS A 203 1.26 11.03 -0.15
CA HIS A 203 2.67 11.41 -0.26
C HIS A 203 2.97 12.04 -1.63
N GLY A 204 2.52 11.38 -2.68
CA GLY A 204 2.92 11.73 -4.05
C GLY A 204 4.21 11.00 -4.45
N THR A 205 4.42 10.87 -5.73
CA THR A 205 5.60 10.18 -6.28
C THR A 205 5.91 10.71 -7.68
N PRO A 206 7.21 10.79 -8.08
CA PRO A 206 7.57 11.07 -9.47
C PRO A 206 7.26 9.91 -10.42
N HIS A 207 6.95 8.73 -9.90
CA HIS A 207 6.57 7.56 -10.67
C HIS A 207 5.20 7.77 -11.34
N PRO A 208 4.96 7.27 -12.58
CA PRO A 208 3.66 7.35 -13.23
C PRO A 208 2.47 6.82 -12.40
N ALA A 209 2.72 5.92 -11.44
CA ALA A 209 1.70 5.44 -10.51
C ALA A 209 1.08 6.55 -9.64
N ASN A 210 1.63 7.77 -9.64
CA ASN A 210 1.00 8.92 -9.02
C ASN A 210 -0.45 9.13 -9.52
N ALA A 211 -0.75 8.68 -10.74
CA ALA A 211 -2.09 8.72 -11.31
C ALA A 211 -3.13 7.94 -10.49
N TYR A 212 -2.73 6.97 -9.67
CA TYR A 212 -3.64 6.27 -8.76
C TYR A 212 -4.38 7.23 -7.83
N TYR A 213 -3.74 8.30 -7.40
CA TYR A 213 -4.39 9.29 -6.52
C TYR A 213 -5.54 10.00 -7.22
N SER A 214 -5.42 10.28 -8.52
CA SER A 214 -6.51 10.84 -9.31
C SER A 214 -7.64 9.81 -9.54
N VAL A 215 -7.31 8.54 -9.68
CA VAL A 215 -8.31 7.47 -9.78
C VAL A 215 -9.05 7.31 -8.44
N VAL A 216 -8.35 7.40 -7.30
CA VAL A 216 -8.97 7.42 -5.97
C VAL A 216 -9.97 8.56 -5.86
N GLN A 217 -9.59 9.79 -6.28
CA GLN A 217 -10.51 10.94 -6.29
C GLN A 217 -11.74 10.66 -7.14
N ASN A 218 -11.56 10.12 -8.33
CA ASN A 218 -12.67 9.79 -9.23
C ASN A 218 -13.66 8.80 -8.58
N ARG A 219 -13.15 7.77 -7.91
CA ARG A 219 -13.99 6.78 -7.20
C ARG A 219 -14.66 7.35 -5.96
N ILE A 220 -14.00 8.24 -5.23
CA ILE A 220 -14.58 8.97 -4.10
C ILE A 220 -15.76 9.81 -4.59
N ASP A 221 -15.59 10.54 -5.68
CA ASP A 221 -16.65 11.38 -6.27
C ASP A 221 -17.85 10.54 -6.73
N ALA A 222 -17.59 9.41 -7.39
CA ALA A 222 -18.63 8.49 -7.84
C ALA A 222 -19.42 7.86 -6.68
N ALA A 223 -18.78 7.61 -5.55
CA ALA A 223 -19.41 7.04 -4.36
C ALA A 223 -20.18 8.06 -3.53
N ASN A 224 -20.01 9.36 -3.79
CA ASN A 224 -20.72 10.46 -3.15
C ASN A 224 -20.58 10.49 -1.62
N PHE A 225 -19.35 10.49 -1.13
CA PHE A 225 -19.04 10.59 0.31
C PHE A 225 -19.11 12.04 0.85
N GLY A 226 -19.57 13.01 0.06
CA GLY A 226 -19.56 14.41 0.41
C GLY A 226 -18.33 15.15 -0.14
N ASN A 227 -17.93 16.21 0.54
CA ASN A 227 -16.81 17.03 0.11
C ASN A 227 -15.48 16.42 0.53
N VAL A 228 -14.92 15.56 -0.30
CA VAL A 228 -13.64 14.89 -0.06
C VAL A 228 -12.70 15.19 -1.22
N PHE A 229 -11.50 15.70 -0.90
CA PHE A 229 -10.50 16.08 -1.89
C PHE A 229 -9.18 15.39 -1.58
N VAL A 230 -8.65 14.67 -2.56
CA VAL A 230 -7.31 14.09 -2.49
C VAL A 230 -6.30 15.11 -3.00
N TYR A 231 -5.22 15.27 -2.27
CA TYR A 231 -4.07 16.05 -2.70
C TYR A 231 -2.78 15.38 -2.23
N SER A 232 -1.64 15.84 -2.70
CA SER A 232 -0.35 15.25 -2.38
C SER A 232 0.65 16.28 -1.87
N VAL A 233 1.58 15.81 -1.03
CA VAL A 233 2.74 16.61 -0.60
C VAL A 233 3.63 16.88 -1.79
N GLU A 234 3.94 15.82 -2.52
CA GLU A 234 4.78 15.85 -3.71
C GLU A 234 4.02 15.25 -4.90
N GLY A 235 3.86 16.02 -5.96
CA GLY A 235 3.13 15.57 -7.13
C GLY A 235 1.78 16.25 -7.28
N TRP A 236 0.93 15.69 -8.10
CA TRP A 236 -0.39 16.23 -8.43
C TRP A 236 -1.49 15.36 -7.79
N PRO A 237 -2.63 15.93 -7.31
CA PRO A 237 -2.94 17.37 -7.18
C PRO A 237 -2.19 18.04 -6.03
N HIS A 238 -1.88 19.32 -6.17
CA HIS A 238 -1.32 20.15 -5.11
C HIS A 238 -2.40 20.78 -4.24
N LEU A 239 -2.02 21.18 -3.03
CA LEU A 239 -2.92 21.94 -2.15
C LEU A 239 -3.44 23.21 -2.84
N ASP A 240 -2.58 23.91 -3.58
CA ASP A 240 -2.94 25.11 -4.34
C ASP A 240 -4.05 24.87 -5.39
N THR A 241 -4.15 23.65 -5.90
CA THR A 241 -5.21 23.24 -6.82
C THR A 241 -6.54 23.05 -6.11
N VAL A 242 -6.49 22.55 -4.87
CA VAL A 242 -7.70 22.23 -4.09
C VAL A 242 -8.31 23.48 -3.45
N ILE A 243 -7.49 24.42 -2.99
CA ILE A 243 -7.97 25.64 -2.30
C ILE A 243 -9.03 26.40 -3.11
N PRO A 244 -8.84 26.71 -4.40
CA PRO A 244 -9.89 27.38 -5.19
C PRO A 244 -11.19 26.56 -5.27
N GLN A 245 -11.11 25.25 -5.32
CA GLN A 245 -12.29 24.38 -5.35
C GLN A 245 -13.06 24.43 -4.03
N LEU A 246 -12.35 24.47 -2.90
CA LEU A 246 -12.96 24.64 -1.59
C LEU A 246 -13.70 25.97 -1.48
N LYS A 247 -13.07 27.05 -1.93
CA LYS A 247 -13.68 28.39 -1.92
C LYS A 247 -14.92 28.47 -2.82
N ALA A 248 -14.85 27.85 -4.01
CA ALA A 248 -15.99 27.83 -4.95
C ALA A 248 -17.19 27.06 -4.38
N LYS A 249 -16.97 26.09 -3.52
CA LYS A 249 -18.03 25.31 -2.85
C LYS A 249 -18.51 25.93 -1.53
N GLY A 250 -17.95 27.06 -1.12
CA GLY A 250 -18.29 27.70 0.15
C GLY A 250 -17.83 26.93 1.38
N ILE A 251 -16.79 26.14 1.28
CA ILE A 251 -16.23 25.40 2.40
C ILE A 251 -15.60 26.38 3.39
N LYS A 252 -15.88 26.18 4.68
CA LYS A 252 -15.35 26.98 5.78
C LYS A 252 -14.44 26.21 6.71
N LYS A 253 -14.69 24.90 6.86
CA LYS A 253 -13.93 24.03 7.73
C LYS A 253 -13.41 22.84 6.96
N VAL A 254 -12.15 22.49 7.19
CA VAL A 254 -11.50 21.31 6.60
C VAL A 254 -10.90 20.43 7.68
N THR A 255 -10.94 19.13 7.46
CA THR A 255 -10.21 18.15 8.24
C THR A 255 -9.12 17.55 7.37
N LEU A 256 -7.87 17.68 7.81
CA LEU A 256 -6.71 17.08 7.15
C LEU A 256 -6.53 15.65 7.62
N MET A 257 -6.42 14.71 6.69
CA MET A 257 -6.32 13.28 6.96
C MET A 257 -5.24 12.66 6.07
N PRO A 258 -4.25 11.94 6.62
CA PRO A 258 -3.25 11.30 5.78
C PRO A 258 -3.79 10.05 5.10
N MET A 259 -3.39 9.86 3.83
CA MET A 259 -3.59 8.62 3.07
C MET A 259 -2.23 7.95 2.87
N MET A 260 -1.58 7.67 3.98
CA MET A 260 -0.27 7.03 4.05
C MET A 260 -0.32 5.95 5.11
N MET A 261 0.49 4.90 4.94
CA MET A 261 0.54 3.78 5.88
C MET A 261 0.72 4.24 7.32
N VAL A 262 1.60 5.23 7.54
CA VAL A 262 1.94 5.79 8.85
C VAL A 262 1.62 7.28 8.91
N ALA A 263 1.30 7.78 10.09
CA ALA A 263 1.24 9.22 10.37
C ALA A 263 2.60 9.67 10.93
N GLY A 264 3.62 9.69 10.08
CA GLY A 264 5.00 10.01 10.42
C GLY A 264 5.36 11.47 10.14
N ASP A 265 6.54 11.69 9.55
CA ASP A 265 7.11 13.02 9.31
C ASP A 265 6.18 13.93 8.49
N HIS A 266 5.68 13.45 7.34
CA HIS A 266 4.82 14.25 6.48
C HIS A 266 3.51 14.65 7.14
N ALA A 267 2.89 13.76 7.92
CA ALA A 267 1.65 14.09 8.62
C ALA A 267 1.89 15.05 9.79
N ASN A 268 2.96 14.89 10.55
CA ASN A 268 3.24 15.72 11.72
C ASN A 268 3.84 17.07 11.37
N ASN A 269 4.60 17.17 10.30
CA ASN A 269 5.29 18.40 9.91
C ASN A 269 4.66 19.08 8.69
N ASP A 270 4.63 18.43 7.53
CA ASP A 270 4.12 19.04 6.29
C ASP A 270 2.63 19.33 6.36
N MET A 271 1.85 18.41 6.91
CA MET A 271 0.40 18.56 7.01
C MET A 271 -0.03 19.39 8.21
N ALA A 272 0.40 19.04 9.41
CA ALA A 272 -0.15 19.54 10.68
C ALA A 272 0.85 20.30 11.56
N GLY A 273 2.06 20.57 11.09
CA GLY A 273 3.09 21.26 11.85
C GLY A 273 2.76 22.73 12.12
N ALA A 274 3.54 23.35 13.03
CA ALA A 274 3.37 24.76 13.42
C ALA A 274 4.03 25.75 12.47
N GLU A 275 4.86 25.31 11.52
CA GLU A 275 5.54 26.18 10.58
C GLU A 275 4.56 26.83 9.61
N GLU A 276 4.93 28.01 9.09
CA GLU A 276 4.07 28.78 8.18
C GLU A 276 3.71 28.07 6.88
N ASP A 277 4.56 27.16 6.43
CA ASP A 277 4.40 26.42 5.19
C ASP A 277 3.68 25.06 5.39
N SER A 278 3.30 24.72 6.61
CA SER A 278 2.47 23.54 6.82
C SER A 278 1.11 23.70 6.14
N HIS A 279 0.51 22.60 5.71
CA HIS A 279 -0.81 22.66 5.04
C HIS A 279 -1.88 23.27 5.94
N LYS A 280 -1.85 22.93 7.24
CA LYS A 280 -2.73 23.52 8.24
C LYS A 280 -2.58 25.05 8.28
N SER A 281 -1.35 25.55 8.40
CA SER A 281 -1.07 26.98 8.47
C SER A 281 -1.47 27.71 7.20
N VAL A 282 -1.18 27.15 6.03
CA VAL A 282 -1.59 27.70 4.73
C VAL A 282 -3.10 27.81 4.63
N LEU A 283 -3.83 26.78 5.02
CA LEU A 283 -5.30 26.76 4.98
C LEU A 283 -5.91 27.75 5.99
N GLU A 284 -5.37 27.84 7.18
CA GLU A 284 -5.82 28.83 8.19
C GLU A 284 -5.62 30.26 7.69
N LYS A 285 -4.48 30.52 7.04
CA LYS A 285 -4.20 31.84 6.42
C LYS A 285 -5.17 32.16 5.28
N GLU A 286 -5.67 31.16 4.56
CA GLU A 286 -6.69 31.31 3.53
C GLU A 286 -8.11 31.45 4.08
N GLY A 287 -8.27 31.42 5.40
CA GLY A 287 -9.55 31.66 6.08
C GLY A 287 -10.32 30.41 6.49
N PHE A 288 -9.73 29.23 6.37
CA PHE A 288 -10.38 27.99 6.79
C PHE A 288 -10.13 27.69 8.28
N THR A 289 -11.12 27.12 8.93
CA THR A 289 -10.92 26.42 10.21
C THR A 289 -10.39 25.03 9.90
N VAL A 290 -9.32 24.60 10.57
CA VAL A 290 -8.64 23.34 10.23
C VAL A 290 -8.58 22.43 11.45
N ASP A 291 -9.12 21.22 11.30
CA ASP A 291 -8.90 20.09 12.18
C ASP A 291 -7.91 19.11 11.53
N THR A 292 -7.24 18.32 12.35
CA THR A 292 -6.32 17.29 11.87
C THR A 292 -6.70 15.93 12.43
N TYR A 293 -6.61 14.92 11.57
CA TYR A 293 -6.80 13.51 11.88
C TYR A 293 -5.46 12.80 11.65
N LEU A 294 -4.65 12.69 12.72
CA LEU A 294 -3.28 12.19 12.63
C LEU A 294 -3.21 10.67 12.86
N HIS A 295 -3.86 9.93 11.98
CA HIS A 295 -3.85 8.47 12.02
C HIS A 295 -3.48 7.92 10.64
N GLY A 296 -2.49 7.02 10.60
CA GLY A 296 -2.08 6.35 9.38
C GLY A 296 -3.08 5.30 8.93
N LEU A 297 -2.98 4.89 7.67
CA LEU A 297 -3.84 3.84 7.09
C LEU A 297 -3.77 2.53 7.87
N GLY A 298 -2.59 2.23 8.45
CA GLY A 298 -2.41 1.03 9.26
C GLY A 298 -3.20 1.01 10.57
N GLU A 299 -3.78 2.14 11.00
CA GLU A 299 -4.71 2.18 12.13
C GLU A 299 -6.15 1.84 11.73
N ASN A 300 -6.43 1.77 10.43
CA ASN A 300 -7.75 1.43 9.90
C ASN A 300 -7.87 -0.09 9.73
N PRO A 301 -8.76 -0.78 10.50
CA PRO A 301 -8.89 -2.23 10.39
C PRO A 301 -9.29 -2.72 9.01
N ALA A 302 -10.11 -1.95 8.28
CA ALA A 302 -10.53 -2.30 6.92
C ALA A 302 -9.35 -2.24 5.92
N VAL A 303 -8.44 -1.29 6.10
CA VAL A 303 -7.22 -1.20 5.28
C VAL A 303 -6.23 -2.31 5.67
N ARG A 304 -6.03 -2.58 6.96
CA ARG A 304 -5.17 -3.70 7.38
C ARG A 304 -5.65 -5.03 6.82
N LYS A 305 -6.96 -5.23 6.74
CA LYS A 305 -7.53 -6.42 6.11
C LYS A 305 -7.07 -6.58 4.66
N MET A 306 -7.00 -5.50 3.91
CA MET A 306 -6.48 -5.53 2.52
C MET A 306 -5.02 -5.98 2.48
N PHE A 307 -4.18 -5.48 3.38
CA PHE A 307 -2.78 -5.92 3.48
C PHE A 307 -2.66 -7.40 3.83
N VAL A 308 -3.50 -7.90 4.73
CA VAL A 308 -3.55 -9.34 5.05
C VAL A 308 -3.96 -10.15 3.83
N GLU A 309 -4.95 -9.70 3.07
CA GLU A 309 -5.39 -10.38 1.84
C GLU A 309 -4.28 -10.43 0.78
N ARG A 310 -3.46 -9.37 0.66
CA ARG A 310 -2.30 -9.37 -0.24
C ARG A 310 -1.20 -10.33 0.23
N ALA A 311 -0.98 -10.43 1.53
CA ALA A 311 -0.06 -11.41 2.10
C ALA A 311 -0.56 -12.84 1.85
N ASN A 312 -1.85 -13.09 2.02
CA ASN A 312 -2.46 -14.39 1.74
C ASN A 312 -2.35 -14.76 0.26
N GLU A 313 -2.52 -13.79 -0.64
CA GLU A 313 -2.38 -13.99 -2.08
C GLU A 313 -0.93 -14.38 -2.46
N ALA A 314 0.05 -13.69 -1.90
CA ALA A 314 1.46 -14.04 -2.10
C ALA A 314 1.79 -15.43 -1.54
N TRP A 315 1.29 -15.73 -0.35
CA TRP A 315 1.45 -17.04 0.28
C TRP A 315 0.82 -18.16 -0.55
N ASP A 316 -0.40 -17.95 -1.03
CA ASP A 316 -1.08 -18.93 -1.88
C ASP A 316 -0.29 -19.20 -3.17
N ALA A 317 0.28 -18.16 -3.78
CA ALA A 317 1.13 -18.31 -4.96
C ALA A 317 2.42 -19.08 -4.65
N LEU A 318 2.95 -18.95 -3.43
CA LEU A 318 4.13 -19.71 -2.99
C LEU A 318 3.79 -21.19 -2.81
N GLU A 319 2.65 -21.50 -2.19
CA GLU A 319 2.23 -22.86 -1.83
C GLU A 319 1.63 -23.65 -3.01
N LYS A 320 1.03 -22.98 -4.00
CA LYS A 320 0.48 -23.64 -5.18
C LYS A 320 1.56 -24.03 -6.18
N GLN A 321 1.38 -25.18 -6.80
CA GLN A 321 2.25 -25.65 -7.89
C GLN A 321 1.96 -24.91 -9.20
#